data_d841b1febd4902a95089dd76ad7ddc8a
#
_entry.id   d841b1febd4902a95089dd76ad7ddc8a
#
_cell.length_a   1.000
_cell.length_b   1.000
_cell.length_c   1.000
_cell.angle_alpha   90.00
_cell.angle_beta   90.00
_cell.angle_gamma   90.00
#
_symmetry.space_group_name_H-M   'P 1'
#
loop_
_entity.id
_entity.type
_entity.pdbx_description
1 polymer ?
#
loop_
_entity_poly.entity_id
_entity_poly.type
_entity_poly.pdbx_seq_one_letter_code
_entity_poly.pdbx_strand_id
1 'polypeptide(L)'
;MANNRGSQDCPGKITQIIGAVLDIKFPEGALPEINDAIRVPLKNGGELVVEASQHLGDDTVRCIAMGPTDGLVRGMEAIATGGPISVPVGENTLGRMFNVLGNPIDEIDAPKDVEHWPIHRPAPAFEDQATSQEMLETGIKVVDLLCPYQKGGKIGLFGGAGVGKTVLIQELIHNIATEHGGYSVFTGVGERTREGNDLYYEMKESGVIDKTTMVFGQINEPPGARMRVALTGLTMAEYFRDKGGKDVLLFIDNIFRFTQAGSEVSALLGRMPSAVGYQPTLQTEMGALQERITSTKNGSITSVQAVYVPADDLTDPAPATTFAHLDATTVLDRSIVELGIYPAVDPLGSTSRILDPRIVGQEHFEVARGVQEILQKYKELQDIIAILGMDELSEDDKLVVNRARKIQRFLSQPFSVATQFTGLEGKYVPITETVRGFKEILEGKHDDIPESYFLNAGTIDEVREKYNNAQ
;
A
#
# COMPACT_ATOMS: atom_id res chain seq x y z
N MET A 1 14.96 -11.57 37.48
CA MET A 1 14.97 -10.24 38.11
C MET A 1 14.27 -9.33 37.12
N ALA A 2 13.04 -8.93 37.40
CA ALA A 2 12.30 -7.97 36.58
C ALA A 2 13.04 -6.64 36.63
N ASN A 3 13.64 -6.22 35.53
CA ASN A 3 14.26 -4.92 35.37
C ASN A 3 13.18 -3.85 35.49
N ASN A 4 13.14 -3.16 36.62
CA ASN A 4 12.28 -1.99 36.87
C ASN A 4 12.86 -0.77 36.12
N ARG A 5 12.98 -0.89 34.79
CA ARG A 5 13.48 0.18 33.91
C ARG A 5 12.33 1.13 33.60
N GLY A 6 12.44 2.37 34.05
CA GLY A 6 11.49 3.43 33.70
C GLY A 6 10.15 3.39 34.42
N SER A 7 10.16 3.22 35.76
CA SER A 7 8.94 3.38 36.55
C SER A 7 8.52 4.84 36.61
N GLN A 8 7.22 5.12 36.81
CA GLN A 8 6.69 6.46 37.10
C GLN A 8 7.42 7.16 38.25
N ASP A 9 8.22 6.45 39.03
CA ASP A 9 8.92 6.90 40.20
C ASP A 9 10.26 7.64 39.91
N CYS A 10 10.75 7.59 38.65
CA CYS A 10 12.01 8.20 38.24
C CYS A 10 11.86 9.05 36.96
N PRO A 11 11.14 10.20 37.02
CA PRO A 11 10.96 11.03 35.83
C PRO A 11 12.27 11.66 35.37
N GLY A 12 12.45 11.69 34.05
CA GLY A 12 13.47 12.48 33.39
C GLY A 12 13.05 13.95 33.29
N LYS A 13 14.00 14.79 32.86
CA LYS A 13 13.76 16.21 32.59
C LYS A 13 14.26 16.60 31.21
N ILE A 14 13.46 17.38 30.50
CA ILE A 14 13.85 17.96 29.21
C ILE A 14 15.03 18.92 29.42
N THR A 15 16.13 18.68 28.72
CA THR A 15 17.32 19.51 28.75
C THR A 15 17.47 20.38 27.51
N GLN A 16 17.01 19.90 26.37
CA GLN A 16 17.10 20.62 25.09
C GLN A 16 15.88 20.29 24.18
N ILE A 17 15.48 21.27 23.38
CA ILE A 17 14.40 21.15 22.38
C ILE A 17 14.95 21.71 21.08
N ILE A 18 14.95 20.88 20.01
CA ILE A 18 15.40 21.24 18.66
C ILE A 18 14.31 20.82 17.67
N GLY A 19 13.33 21.69 17.42
CA GLY A 19 12.19 21.35 16.59
C GLY A 19 11.43 20.13 17.13
N ALA A 20 11.34 19.06 16.33
CA ALA A 20 10.68 17.80 16.70
C ALA A 20 11.59 16.84 17.49
N VAL A 21 12.77 17.26 17.91
CA VAL A 21 13.73 16.44 18.68
C VAL A 21 13.91 17.01 20.08
N LEU A 22 13.90 16.15 21.09
CA LEU A 22 14.07 16.48 22.49
C LEU A 22 15.24 15.70 23.07
N ASP A 23 16.05 16.38 23.90
CA ASP A 23 17.03 15.72 24.77
C ASP A 23 16.47 15.67 26.19
N ILE A 24 16.45 14.47 26.77
CA ILE A 24 15.87 14.21 28.10
C ILE A 24 16.93 13.51 28.94
N LYS A 25 17.21 14.08 30.10
CA LYS A 25 18.11 13.50 31.09
C LYS A 25 17.32 12.73 32.15
N PHE A 26 17.70 11.50 32.37
CA PHE A 26 17.10 10.64 33.39
C PHE A 26 18.03 10.47 34.59
N PRO A 27 17.52 10.05 35.75
CA PRO A 27 18.35 9.61 36.85
C PRO A 27 19.25 8.42 36.47
N GLU A 28 20.37 8.28 37.14
CA GLU A 28 21.31 7.17 36.95
C GLU A 28 20.59 5.82 37.04
N GLY A 29 20.78 4.99 36.03
CA GLY A 29 20.16 3.65 35.94
C GLY A 29 18.70 3.63 35.48
N ALA A 30 18.08 4.77 35.20
CA ALA A 30 16.68 4.88 34.75
C ALA A 30 16.55 5.24 33.26
N LEU A 31 17.64 5.19 32.47
CA LEU A 31 17.66 5.55 31.06
C LEU A 31 16.81 4.59 30.24
N PRO A 32 15.81 5.07 29.44
CA PRO A 32 15.02 4.25 28.55
C PRO A 32 15.86 3.56 27.46
N GLU A 33 15.36 2.44 26.98
CA GLU A 33 15.97 1.76 25.83
C GLU A 33 15.62 2.50 24.53
N ILE A 34 16.39 2.22 23.47
CA ILE A 34 16.08 2.76 22.14
C ILE A 34 14.71 2.21 21.67
N ASN A 35 13.92 3.05 21.05
CA ASN A 35 12.52 2.85 20.64
C ASN A 35 11.49 2.87 21.79
N ASP A 36 11.90 3.03 23.05
CA ASP A 36 10.93 3.20 24.12
C ASP A 36 10.12 4.49 23.98
N ALA A 37 8.86 4.41 24.32
CA ALA A 37 7.98 5.56 24.40
C ALA A 37 8.14 6.29 25.74
N ILE A 38 8.16 7.62 25.68
CA ILE A 38 8.27 8.50 26.83
C ILE A 38 7.12 9.50 26.74
N ARG A 39 6.41 9.69 27.84
CA ARG A 39 5.29 10.64 27.95
C ARG A 39 5.75 11.94 28.60
N VAL A 40 5.43 13.06 27.97
CA VAL A 40 5.67 14.39 28.51
C VAL A 40 4.32 15.03 28.83
N PRO A 41 3.94 15.15 30.11
CA PRO A 41 2.69 15.82 30.48
C PRO A 41 2.72 17.31 30.10
N LEU A 42 1.66 17.78 29.46
CA LEU A 42 1.54 19.17 29.04
C LEU A 42 0.73 19.98 30.03
N LYS A 43 0.99 21.28 30.10
CA LYS A 43 0.31 22.19 31.02
C LYS A 43 -1.20 22.34 30.80
N ASN A 44 -1.67 22.00 29.59
CA ASN A 44 -3.08 22.03 29.21
C ASN A 44 -3.85 20.75 29.55
N GLY A 45 -3.24 19.79 30.25
CA GLY A 45 -3.83 18.53 30.64
C GLY A 45 -3.71 17.41 29.60
N GLY A 46 -3.08 17.68 28.44
CA GLY A 46 -2.71 16.66 27.46
C GLY A 46 -1.33 16.05 27.73
N GLU A 47 -0.90 15.16 26.86
CA GLU A 47 0.44 14.60 26.88
C GLU A 47 1.04 14.55 25.47
N LEU A 48 2.35 14.72 25.38
CA LEU A 48 3.13 14.46 24.19
C LEU A 48 3.87 13.14 24.35
N VAL A 49 3.77 12.27 23.37
CA VAL A 49 4.58 11.05 23.30
C VAL A 49 5.81 11.31 22.44
N VAL A 50 6.97 10.93 22.95
CA VAL A 50 8.24 10.97 22.24
C VAL A 50 8.86 9.56 22.27
N GLU A 51 9.69 9.25 21.28
CA GLU A 51 10.35 7.96 21.14
C GLU A 51 11.86 8.13 21.31
N ALA A 52 12.46 7.31 22.16
CA ALA A 52 13.91 7.27 22.36
C ALA A 52 14.61 6.81 21.07
N SER A 53 15.52 7.64 20.54
CA SER A 53 16.20 7.37 19.28
C SER A 53 17.70 7.16 19.42
N GLN A 54 18.35 7.87 20.38
CA GLN A 54 19.80 7.83 20.52
C GLN A 54 20.21 8.12 21.95
N HIS A 55 21.12 7.33 22.51
CA HIS A 55 21.81 7.65 23.78
C HIS A 55 22.97 8.61 23.52
N LEU A 56 22.99 9.73 24.25
CA LEU A 56 24.02 10.76 24.09
C LEU A 56 25.17 10.63 25.12
N GLY A 57 25.00 9.76 26.12
CA GLY A 57 25.87 9.71 27.31
C GLY A 57 25.31 10.57 28.44
N ASP A 58 25.93 10.49 29.61
CA ASP A 58 25.53 11.27 30.83
C ASP A 58 24.02 11.14 31.13
N ASP A 59 23.50 9.89 31.06
CA ASP A 59 22.08 9.54 31.28
C ASP A 59 21.08 10.35 30.45
N THR A 60 21.52 10.85 29.28
CA THR A 60 20.72 11.64 28.37
C THR A 60 20.35 10.83 27.12
N VAL A 61 19.06 10.88 26.77
CA VAL A 61 18.53 10.26 25.57
C VAL A 61 17.95 11.32 24.62
N ARG A 62 18.26 11.20 23.36
CA ARG A 62 17.66 12.01 22.29
C ARG A 62 16.43 11.32 21.76
N CYS A 63 15.33 12.05 21.72
CA CYS A 63 14.01 11.55 21.41
C CYS A 63 13.38 12.28 20.21
N ILE A 64 12.50 11.59 19.50
CA ILE A 64 11.72 12.10 18.38
C ILE A 64 10.27 12.28 18.85
N ALA A 65 9.71 13.47 18.64
CA ALA A 65 8.34 13.76 19.02
C ALA A 65 7.32 13.19 18.02
N MET A 66 6.24 12.61 18.55
CA MET A 66 5.10 12.11 17.78
C MET A 66 3.98 13.14 17.64
N GLY A 67 4.14 14.31 18.20
CA GLY A 67 3.22 15.43 18.14
C GLY A 67 3.95 16.77 18.16
N PRO A 68 3.22 17.90 18.12
CA PRO A 68 3.79 19.24 18.18
C PRO A 68 4.57 19.46 19.48
N THR A 69 5.71 20.12 19.37
CA THR A 69 6.58 20.47 20.50
C THR A 69 6.34 21.89 21.04
N ASP A 70 5.34 22.57 20.51
CA ASP A 70 4.99 23.94 20.93
C ASP A 70 4.61 24.00 22.41
N GLY A 71 5.15 24.99 23.11
CA GLY A 71 4.89 25.18 24.54
C GLY A 71 5.72 24.33 25.48
N LEU A 72 6.59 23.46 24.98
CA LEU A 72 7.56 22.75 25.80
C LEU A 72 8.66 23.69 26.28
N VAL A 73 9.11 23.46 27.50
CA VAL A 73 10.23 24.19 28.10
C VAL A 73 11.20 23.24 28.79
N ARG A 74 12.44 23.67 28.91
CA ARG A 74 13.45 22.94 29.68
C ARG A 74 12.98 22.73 31.13
N GLY A 75 13.32 21.58 31.69
CA GLY A 75 12.96 21.22 33.07
C GLY A 75 11.58 20.55 33.19
N MET A 76 10.77 20.47 32.13
CA MET A 76 9.54 19.70 32.17
C MET A 76 9.85 18.21 32.38
N GLU A 77 8.96 17.55 33.13
CA GLU A 77 9.09 16.12 33.41
C GLU A 77 8.76 15.26 32.21
N ALA A 78 9.45 14.15 32.11
CA ALA A 78 9.23 13.13 31.09
C ALA A 78 9.23 11.76 31.75
N ILE A 79 8.19 10.96 31.47
CA ILE A 79 7.93 9.70 32.14
C ILE A 79 8.14 8.56 31.13
N ALA A 80 9.14 7.72 31.36
CA ALA A 80 9.36 6.52 30.56
C ALA A 80 8.23 5.51 30.80
N THR A 81 7.76 4.89 29.70
CA THR A 81 6.68 3.91 29.75
C THR A 81 7.18 2.47 29.98
N GLY A 82 8.48 2.23 29.83
CA GLY A 82 9.11 0.93 29.96
C GLY A 82 8.99 0.03 28.72
N GLY A 83 8.56 0.57 27.60
CA GLY A 83 8.47 -0.15 26.33
C GLY A 83 8.16 0.74 25.14
N PRO A 84 8.15 0.18 23.93
CA PRO A 84 7.83 0.91 22.71
C PRO A 84 6.39 1.44 22.67
N ILE A 85 6.10 2.31 21.71
CA ILE A 85 4.74 2.72 21.36
C ILE A 85 3.94 1.45 21.05
N SER A 86 2.82 1.27 21.77
CA SER A 86 1.91 0.13 21.59
C SER A 86 0.54 0.62 21.15
N VAL A 87 -0.04 -0.09 20.18
CA VAL A 87 -1.28 0.32 19.52
C VAL A 87 -2.35 -0.77 19.65
N PRO A 88 -3.64 -0.41 19.66
CA PRO A 88 -4.72 -1.38 19.73
C PRO A 88 -4.73 -2.27 18.49
N VAL A 89 -5.01 -3.55 18.70
CA VAL A 89 -5.09 -4.54 17.63
C VAL A 89 -6.35 -5.40 17.82
N GLY A 90 -6.82 -6.03 16.74
CA GLY A 90 -7.93 -6.96 16.78
C GLY A 90 -9.17 -6.46 16.03
N GLU A 91 -10.22 -7.26 16.02
CA GLU A 91 -11.44 -7.01 15.26
C GLU A 91 -12.17 -5.72 15.69
N ASN A 92 -11.99 -5.29 16.94
CA ASN A 92 -12.57 -4.04 17.42
C ASN A 92 -11.93 -2.77 16.80
N THR A 93 -10.86 -2.92 16.01
CA THR A 93 -10.27 -1.84 15.22
C THR A 93 -10.88 -1.71 13.83
N LEU A 94 -11.64 -2.71 13.37
CA LEU A 94 -12.30 -2.67 12.05
C LEU A 94 -13.36 -1.57 12.01
N GLY A 95 -13.44 -0.91 10.88
CA GLY A 95 -14.35 0.22 10.70
C GLY A 95 -13.89 1.53 11.35
N ARG A 96 -12.71 1.55 11.95
CA ARG A 96 -12.20 2.64 12.76
C ARG A 96 -11.01 3.34 12.11
N MET A 97 -10.77 4.58 12.55
CA MET A 97 -9.68 5.42 12.08
C MET A 97 -8.81 5.87 13.26
N PHE A 98 -7.50 5.63 13.15
CA PHE A 98 -6.53 5.88 14.22
C PHE A 98 -5.38 6.78 13.76
N ASN A 99 -4.71 7.41 14.72
CA ASN A 99 -3.42 8.09 14.51
C ASN A 99 -2.23 7.14 14.77
N VAL A 100 -1.01 7.67 14.69
CA VAL A 100 0.23 6.91 14.90
C VAL A 100 0.30 6.21 16.26
N LEU A 101 -0.30 6.77 17.29
CA LEU A 101 -0.34 6.24 18.65
C LEU A 101 -1.48 5.23 18.88
N GLY A 102 -2.32 5.00 17.87
CA GLY A 102 -3.50 4.17 18.01
C GLY A 102 -4.68 4.86 18.69
N ASN A 103 -4.64 6.17 18.82
CA ASN A 103 -5.78 6.94 19.33
C ASN A 103 -6.79 7.15 18.20
N PRO A 104 -8.11 6.99 18.49
CA PRO A 104 -9.15 7.24 17.50
C PRO A 104 -9.16 8.68 17.01
N ILE A 105 -9.39 8.87 15.72
CA ILE A 105 -9.58 10.17 15.07
C ILE A 105 -10.90 10.27 14.31
N ASP A 106 -11.79 9.29 14.53
CA ASP A 106 -13.11 9.17 13.92
C ASP A 106 -14.25 9.69 14.81
N GLU A 107 -13.93 10.45 15.87
CA GLU A 107 -14.87 10.99 16.85
C GLU A 107 -15.67 9.93 17.64
N ILE A 108 -15.22 8.69 17.63
CA ILE A 108 -15.81 7.59 18.38
C ILE A 108 -14.87 7.21 19.52
N ASP A 109 -15.40 6.84 20.68
CA ASP A 109 -14.61 6.40 21.83
C ASP A 109 -13.59 5.31 21.46
N ALA A 110 -12.48 5.29 22.19
CA ALA A 110 -11.46 4.25 22.03
C ALA A 110 -12.06 2.85 22.16
N PRO A 111 -11.64 1.88 21.33
CA PRO A 111 -12.14 0.52 21.43
C PRO A 111 -11.80 -0.07 22.81
N LYS A 112 -12.79 -0.75 23.42
CA LYS A 112 -12.65 -1.39 24.73
C LYS A 112 -12.24 -2.85 24.56
N ASP A 113 -11.59 -3.40 25.57
CA ASP A 113 -11.19 -4.82 25.62
C ASP A 113 -10.34 -5.24 24.42
N VAL A 114 -9.39 -4.38 24.04
CA VAL A 114 -8.45 -4.63 22.95
C VAL A 114 -7.06 -4.94 23.47
N GLU A 115 -6.40 -5.85 22.82
CA GLU A 115 -4.98 -6.11 23.03
C GLU A 115 -4.15 -4.98 22.41
N HIS A 116 -2.98 -4.67 22.98
CA HIS A 116 -2.04 -3.68 22.47
C HIS A 116 -0.75 -4.37 22.10
N TRP A 117 -0.26 -4.08 20.90
CA TRP A 117 1.00 -4.61 20.40
C TRP A 117 1.98 -3.49 20.12
N PRO A 118 3.29 -3.71 20.42
CA PRO A 118 4.33 -2.72 20.11
C PRO A 118 4.52 -2.59 18.61
N ILE A 119 4.75 -1.36 18.15
CA ILE A 119 4.98 -1.09 16.72
C ILE A 119 6.36 -1.55 16.25
N HIS A 120 7.34 -1.62 17.14
CA HIS A 120 8.66 -2.18 16.86
C HIS A 120 8.66 -3.68 17.16
N ARG A 121 8.58 -4.45 16.11
CA ARG A 121 8.54 -5.92 16.14
C ARG A 121 9.56 -6.48 15.17
N PRO A 122 10.19 -7.64 15.47
CA PRO A 122 11.02 -8.32 14.49
C PRO A 122 10.18 -8.86 13.34
N ALA A 123 10.82 -9.03 12.18
CA ALA A 123 10.24 -9.80 11.09
C ALA A 123 9.98 -11.26 11.54
N PRO A 124 9.01 -11.97 10.93
CA PRO A 124 8.80 -13.38 11.18
C PRO A 124 10.06 -14.20 11.01
N ALA A 125 10.29 -15.15 11.92
CA ALA A 125 11.44 -16.04 11.82
C ALA A 125 11.40 -16.86 10.52
N PHE A 126 12.57 -17.23 10.01
CA PHE A 126 12.66 -17.99 8.76
C PHE A 126 11.82 -19.27 8.77
N GLU A 127 11.78 -19.96 9.89
CA GLU A 127 10.99 -21.19 10.10
C GLU A 127 9.48 -20.97 10.11
N ASP A 128 9.01 -19.74 10.39
CA ASP A 128 7.58 -19.38 10.43
C ASP A 128 7.06 -18.90 9.09
N GLN A 129 7.93 -18.57 8.15
CA GLN A 129 7.55 -18.09 6.84
C GLN A 129 7.00 -19.22 5.98
N ALA A 130 5.97 -18.91 5.17
CA ALA A 130 5.47 -19.84 4.17
C ALA A 130 6.46 -19.91 3.00
N THR A 131 6.70 -21.13 2.52
CA THR A 131 7.64 -21.39 1.41
C THR A 131 6.96 -21.46 0.05
N SER A 132 5.64 -21.61 0.01
CA SER A 132 4.86 -21.66 -1.24
C SER A 132 4.67 -20.27 -1.83
N GLN A 133 4.89 -20.16 -3.13
CA GLN A 133 4.53 -18.97 -3.89
C GLN A 133 3.12 -19.18 -4.48
N GLU A 134 2.15 -18.47 -3.97
CA GLU A 134 0.77 -18.56 -4.40
C GLU A 134 0.32 -17.21 -4.96
N MET A 135 -0.48 -17.27 -6.03
CA MET A 135 -1.12 -16.09 -6.58
C MET A 135 -2.31 -15.68 -5.70
N LEU A 136 -2.40 -14.39 -5.39
CA LEU A 136 -3.59 -13.78 -4.81
C LEU A 136 -4.53 -13.38 -5.95
N GLU A 137 -5.64 -14.09 -6.11
CA GLU A 137 -6.64 -13.78 -7.12
C GLU A 137 -7.42 -12.52 -6.72
N THR A 138 -7.33 -11.47 -7.51
CA THR A 138 -7.96 -10.18 -7.24
C THR A 138 -9.35 -10.03 -7.87
N GLY A 139 -9.67 -10.86 -8.86
CA GLY A 139 -10.87 -10.74 -9.65
C GLY A 139 -10.86 -9.61 -10.68
N ILE A 140 -9.72 -8.94 -10.84
CA ILE A 140 -9.50 -7.87 -11.80
C ILE A 140 -8.66 -8.42 -12.96
N LYS A 141 -9.26 -8.53 -14.15
CA LYS A 141 -8.68 -9.20 -15.31
C LYS A 141 -7.26 -8.74 -15.64
N VAL A 142 -7.05 -7.44 -15.75
CA VAL A 142 -5.75 -6.89 -16.16
C VAL A 142 -4.66 -7.18 -15.12
N VAL A 143 -5.01 -7.13 -13.84
CA VAL A 143 -4.07 -7.44 -12.75
C VAL A 143 -3.74 -8.91 -12.75
N ASP A 144 -4.74 -9.77 -12.68
CA ASP A 144 -4.56 -11.21 -12.55
C ASP A 144 -3.86 -11.84 -13.76
N LEU A 145 -4.10 -11.31 -14.96
CA LEU A 145 -3.48 -11.80 -16.17
C LEU A 145 -2.02 -11.36 -16.34
N LEU A 146 -1.76 -10.05 -16.22
CA LEU A 146 -0.50 -9.42 -16.69
C LEU A 146 0.47 -9.06 -15.57
N CYS A 147 -0.04 -8.71 -14.39
CA CYS A 147 0.78 -8.38 -13.22
C CYS A 147 0.23 -9.04 -11.95
N PRO A 148 0.08 -10.37 -11.92
CA PRO A 148 -0.55 -11.08 -10.82
C PRO A 148 0.17 -10.81 -9.50
N TYR A 149 -0.63 -10.65 -8.43
CA TYR A 149 -0.12 -10.38 -7.09
C TYR A 149 0.25 -11.68 -6.40
N GLN A 150 1.42 -11.68 -5.77
CA GLN A 150 1.82 -12.80 -4.92
C GLN A 150 1.19 -12.63 -3.53
N LYS A 151 0.62 -13.68 -3.01
CA LYS A 151 0.16 -13.75 -1.62
C LYS A 151 1.35 -13.58 -0.68
N GLY A 152 1.29 -12.58 0.19
CA GLY A 152 2.44 -12.18 1.02
C GLY A 152 3.49 -11.35 0.28
N GLY A 153 3.22 -10.94 -0.96
CA GLY A 153 4.09 -10.11 -1.78
C GLY A 153 3.93 -8.62 -1.54
N LYS A 154 4.83 -7.86 -2.13
CA LYS A 154 4.89 -6.40 -2.07
C LYS A 154 4.65 -5.84 -3.46
N ILE A 155 3.58 -5.11 -3.63
CA ILE A 155 3.15 -4.55 -4.91
C ILE A 155 3.34 -3.03 -4.90
N GLY A 156 4.08 -2.50 -5.87
CA GLY A 156 4.16 -1.07 -6.09
C GLY A 156 3.02 -0.60 -6.99
N LEU A 157 2.28 0.40 -6.54
CA LEU A 157 1.23 1.04 -7.31
C LEU A 157 1.70 2.42 -7.75
N PHE A 158 1.83 2.60 -9.06
CA PHE A 158 2.28 3.84 -9.69
C PHE A 158 1.12 4.50 -10.42
N GLY A 159 1.05 5.81 -10.39
CA GLY A 159 0.07 6.57 -11.13
C GLY A 159 -0.04 8.00 -10.65
N GLY A 160 -0.28 8.89 -11.58
CA GLY A 160 -0.54 10.31 -11.32
C GLY A 160 -1.89 10.54 -10.64
N ALA A 161 -2.23 11.81 -10.46
CA ALA A 161 -3.55 12.18 -9.95
C ALA A 161 -4.64 11.89 -10.99
N GLY A 162 -5.81 11.42 -10.53
CA GLY A 162 -6.99 11.25 -11.37
C GLY A 162 -6.99 10.02 -12.29
N VAL A 163 -6.09 9.05 -12.08
CA VAL A 163 -6.04 7.81 -12.89
C VAL A 163 -6.84 6.64 -12.29
N GLY A 164 -7.55 6.87 -11.18
CA GLY A 164 -8.39 5.85 -10.54
C GLY A 164 -7.69 5.00 -9.48
N LYS A 165 -6.56 5.46 -8.92
CA LYS A 165 -5.81 4.75 -7.88
C LYS A 165 -6.69 4.38 -6.68
N THR A 166 -7.43 5.34 -6.13
CA THR A 166 -8.31 5.15 -4.97
C THR A 166 -9.41 4.13 -5.26
N VAL A 167 -10.02 4.20 -6.43
CA VAL A 167 -11.10 3.27 -6.84
C VAL A 167 -10.56 1.85 -6.99
N LEU A 168 -9.34 1.69 -7.53
CA LEU A 168 -8.68 0.38 -7.61
C LEU A 168 -8.40 -0.19 -6.21
N ILE A 169 -7.92 0.63 -5.29
CA ILE A 169 -7.69 0.23 -3.89
C ILE A 169 -9.00 -0.25 -3.24
N GLN A 170 -10.06 0.51 -3.38
CA GLN A 170 -11.37 0.16 -2.83
C GLN A 170 -11.91 -1.15 -3.41
N GLU A 171 -11.75 -1.38 -4.72
CA GLU A 171 -12.17 -2.64 -5.35
C GLU A 171 -11.35 -3.84 -4.88
N LEU A 172 -10.05 -3.67 -4.67
CA LEU A 172 -9.22 -4.71 -4.08
C LEU A 172 -9.68 -5.06 -2.66
N ILE A 173 -10.00 -4.06 -1.84
CA ILE A 173 -10.53 -4.26 -0.49
C ILE A 173 -11.88 -5.02 -0.56
N HIS A 174 -12.76 -4.57 -1.44
CA HIS A 174 -14.07 -5.20 -1.64
C HIS A 174 -13.94 -6.68 -2.02
N ASN A 175 -13.11 -6.98 -3.01
CA ASN A 175 -12.93 -8.34 -3.51
C ASN A 175 -12.26 -9.26 -2.48
N ILE A 176 -11.28 -8.76 -1.73
CA ILE A 176 -10.67 -9.55 -0.65
C ILE A 176 -11.66 -9.82 0.48
N ALA A 177 -12.48 -8.85 0.83
CA ALA A 177 -13.48 -9.02 1.88
C ALA A 177 -14.60 -10.00 1.47
N THR A 178 -15.08 -9.91 0.24
CA THR A 178 -16.22 -10.72 -0.25
C THR A 178 -15.83 -12.12 -0.67
N GLU A 179 -14.72 -12.26 -1.40
CA GLU A 179 -14.33 -13.55 -2.00
C GLU A 179 -13.36 -14.35 -1.14
N HIS A 180 -12.50 -13.68 -0.39
CA HIS A 180 -11.48 -14.33 0.45
C HIS A 180 -11.77 -14.25 1.96
N GLY A 181 -12.78 -13.48 2.37
CA GLY A 181 -13.12 -13.26 3.79
C GLY A 181 -11.99 -12.62 4.59
N GLY A 182 -11.07 -11.92 3.91
CA GLY A 182 -9.92 -11.26 4.49
C GLY A 182 -10.22 -9.86 5.01
N TYR A 183 -9.26 -9.32 5.75
CA TYR A 183 -9.30 -7.96 6.26
C TYR A 183 -8.28 -7.07 5.55
N SER A 184 -8.50 -5.78 5.63
CA SER A 184 -7.59 -4.78 5.06
C SER A 184 -7.18 -3.76 6.11
N VAL A 185 -5.97 -3.27 5.98
CA VAL A 185 -5.46 -2.13 6.75
C VAL A 185 -5.01 -1.07 5.77
N PHE A 186 -5.57 0.12 5.87
CA PHE A 186 -5.15 1.27 5.08
C PHE A 186 -4.29 2.19 5.93
N THR A 187 -3.10 2.50 5.44
CA THR A 187 -2.14 3.36 6.13
C THR A 187 -1.82 4.57 5.29
N GLY A 188 -2.32 5.73 5.69
CA GLY A 188 -2.03 7.02 5.07
C GLY A 188 -0.77 7.63 5.67
N VAL A 189 0.30 7.72 4.89
CA VAL A 189 1.61 8.25 5.31
C VAL A 189 1.87 9.59 4.65
N GLY A 190 1.77 10.68 5.41
CA GLY A 190 2.01 12.03 4.93
C GLY A 190 0.96 12.53 3.93
N GLU A 191 -0.22 11.94 3.95
CA GLU A 191 -1.33 12.36 3.10
C GLU A 191 -2.07 13.59 3.66
N ARG A 192 -2.81 14.26 2.78
CA ARG A 192 -3.63 15.41 3.19
C ARG A 192 -4.82 14.94 4.01
N THR A 193 -5.12 15.67 5.08
CA THR A 193 -6.26 15.39 5.97
C THR A 193 -7.57 15.23 5.19
N ARG A 194 -7.80 16.10 4.20
CA ARG A 194 -9.00 16.06 3.38
C ARG A 194 -9.12 14.75 2.59
N GLU A 195 -8.03 14.32 1.94
CA GLU A 195 -8.01 13.10 1.14
C GLU A 195 -8.28 11.86 1.99
N GLY A 196 -7.71 11.81 3.21
CA GLY A 196 -7.98 10.74 4.17
C GLY A 196 -9.44 10.71 4.63
N ASN A 197 -10.02 11.88 4.87
CA ASN A 197 -11.43 12.00 5.26
C ASN A 197 -12.37 11.62 4.11
N ASP A 198 -12.10 12.09 2.90
CA ASP A 198 -12.87 11.73 1.71
C ASP A 198 -12.84 10.21 1.50
N LEU A 199 -11.67 9.59 1.60
CA LEU A 199 -11.50 8.12 1.50
C LEU A 199 -12.33 7.38 2.55
N TYR A 200 -12.33 7.85 3.80
CA TYR A 200 -13.12 7.22 4.87
C TYR A 200 -14.62 7.20 4.53
N TYR A 201 -15.16 8.32 4.07
CA TYR A 201 -16.57 8.40 3.68
C TYR A 201 -16.89 7.58 2.43
N GLU A 202 -16.02 7.58 1.43
CA GLU A 202 -16.17 6.75 0.23
C GLU A 202 -16.19 5.25 0.58
N MET A 203 -15.30 4.81 1.49
CA MET A 203 -15.29 3.43 1.96
C MET A 203 -16.53 3.06 2.77
N LYS A 204 -17.09 4.03 3.49
CA LYS A 204 -18.35 3.86 4.22
C LYS A 204 -19.55 3.74 3.27
N GLU A 205 -19.59 4.56 2.24
CA GLU A 205 -20.64 4.53 1.22
C GLU A 205 -20.58 3.24 0.36
N SER A 206 -19.39 2.78 0.03
CA SER A 206 -19.18 1.52 -0.72
C SER A 206 -19.34 0.26 0.14
N GLY A 207 -19.49 0.40 1.46
CA GLY A 207 -19.71 -0.72 2.39
C GLY A 207 -18.46 -1.56 2.69
N VAL A 208 -17.27 -1.09 2.32
CA VAL A 208 -16.01 -1.84 2.57
C VAL A 208 -15.34 -1.49 3.89
N ILE A 209 -15.81 -0.44 4.56
CA ILE A 209 -15.21 0.06 5.80
C ILE A 209 -15.24 -0.98 6.93
N ASP A 210 -16.28 -1.79 7.04
CA ASP A 210 -16.48 -2.76 8.14
C ASP A 210 -15.41 -3.87 8.16
N LYS A 211 -14.67 -4.03 7.07
CA LYS A 211 -13.57 -4.99 6.93
C LYS A 211 -12.19 -4.33 6.89
N THR A 212 -12.14 -3.02 7.20
CA THR A 212 -10.93 -2.21 7.04
C THR A 212 -10.62 -1.45 8.32
N THR A 213 -9.36 -1.49 8.73
CA THR A 213 -8.80 -0.59 9.75
C THR A 213 -8.01 0.51 9.05
N MET A 214 -8.21 1.77 9.44
CA MET A 214 -7.51 2.91 8.85
C MET A 214 -6.60 3.57 9.86
N VAL A 215 -5.38 3.91 9.42
CA VAL A 215 -4.38 4.61 10.25
C VAL A 215 -3.79 5.77 9.44
N PHE A 216 -3.75 6.95 10.02
CA PHE A 216 -3.23 8.14 9.34
C PHE A 216 -2.15 8.86 10.15
N GLY A 217 -1.03 9.17 9.47
CA GLY A 217 -0.07 10.18 9.85
C GLY A 217 -0.11 11.27 8.79
N GLN A 218 -0.77 12.39 9.10
CA GLN A 218 -1.10 13.42 8.14
C GLN A 218 0.12 14.28 7.77
N ILE A 219 0.04 14.99 6.64
CA ILE A 219 1.14 15.81 6.12
C ILE A 219 1.59 16.93 7.06
N ASN A 220 0.67 17.44 7.88
CA ASN A 220 0.93 18.52 8.86
C ASN A 220 1.46 18.00 10.21
N GLU A 221 1.51 16.70 10.41
CA GLU A 221 2.07 16.12 11.63
C GLU A 221 3.61 16.10 11.59
N PRO A 222 4.28 16.07 12.75
CA PRO A 222 5.73 16.01 12.84
C PRO A 222 6.32 14.81 12.09
N PRO A 223 7.59 14.88 11.65
CA PRO A 223 8.22 13.81 10.90
C PRO A 223 8.28 12.48 11.67
N GLY A 224 8.35 12.51 13.00
CA GLY A 224 8.27 11.30 13.83
C GLY A 224 6.96 10.54 13.64
N ALA A 225 5.83 11.22 13.66
CA ALA A 225 4.52 10.62 13.42
C ALA A 225 4.41 10.04 11.99
N ARG A 226 4.82 10.80 10.99
CA ARG A 226 4.81 10.35 9.58
C ARG A 226 5.73 9.15 9.33
N MET A 227 6.84 9.06 10.04
CA MET A 227 7.80 7.96 9.95
C MET A 227 7.27 6.68 10.62
N ARG A 228 6.52 6.80 11.71
CA ARG A 228 6.07 5.66 12.52
C ARG A 228 4.67 5.13 12.16
N VAL A 229 3.85 5.92 11.50
CA VAL A 229 2.47 5.51 11.16
C VAL A 229 2.43 4.24 10.28
N ALA A 230 3.38 4.05 9.39
CA ALA A 230 3.49 2.83 8.59
C ALA A 230 3.70 1.59 9.47
N LEU A 231 4.49 1.70 10.54
CA LEU A 231 4.68 0.64 11.52
C LEU A 231 3.41 0.36 12.33
N THR A 232 2.65 1.39 12.65
CA THR A 232 1.35 1.25 13.35
C THR A 232 0.38 0.43 12.50
N GLY A 233 0.19 0.79 11.24
CA GLY A 233 -0.68 0.04 10.34
C GLY A 233 -0.21 -1.40 10.11
N LEU A 234 1.09 -1.59 9.92
CA LEU A 234 1.67 -2.91 9.77
C LEU A 234 1.46 -3.79 11.01
N THR A 235 1.59 -3.22 12.22
CA THR A 235 1.35 -3.96 13.47
C THR A 235 -0.11 -4.42 13.59
N MET A 236 -1.06 -3.57 13.19
CA MET A 236 -2.47 -3.95 13.17
C MET A 236 -2.74 -5.08 12.14
N ALA A 237 -2.10 -5.02 10.98
CA ALA A 237 -2.17 -6.08 9.98
C ALA A 237 -1.55 -7.41 10.47
N GLU A 238 -0.42 -7.34 11.18
CA GLU A 238 0.24 -8.52 11.74
C GLU A 238 -0.63 -9.28 12.74
N TYR A 239 -1.45 -8.60 13.51
CA TYR A 239 -2.40 -9.28 14.39
C TYR A 239 -3.37 -10.18 13.63
N PHE A 240 -3.96 -9.67 12.56
CA PHE A 240 -4.89 -10.44 11.73
C PHE A 240 -4.22 -11.61 11.03
N ARG A 241 -2.96 -11.46 10.61
CA ARG A 241 -2.17 -12.55 10.05
C ARG A 241 -1.84 -13.61 11.09
N ASP A 242 -1.26 -13.20 12.22
CA ASP A 242 -0.60 -14.11 13.17
C ASP A 242 -1.59 -14.77 14.12
N LYS A 243 -2.57 -14.03 14.65
CA LYS A 243 -3.62 -14.55 15.53
C LYS A 243 -4.93 -14.83 14.81
N GLY A 244 -5.29 -13.98 13.86
CA GLY A 244 -6.54 -14.14 13.10
C GLY A 244 -6.48 -15.21 12.03
N GLY A 245 -5.29 -15.65 11.62
CA GLY A 245 -5.11 -16.61 10.53
C GLY A 245 -5.71 -16.14 9.21
N LYS A 246 -5.70 -14.82 8.96
CA LYS A 246 -6.33 -14.19 7.81
C LYS A 246 -5.32 -13.83 6.72
N ASP A 247 -5.84 -13.71 5.52
CA ASP A 247 -5.15 -13.04 4.43
C ASP A 247 -5.48 -11.54 4.53
N VAL A 248 -4.45 -10.73 4.72
CA VAL A 248 -4.59 -9.29 4.97
C VAL A 248 -4.03 -8.52 3.80
N LEU A 249 -4.76 -7.51 3.33
CA LEU A 249 -4.23 -6.47 2.46
C LEU A 249 -3.77 -5.28 3.30
N LEU A 250 -2.52 -4.90 3.13
CA LEU A 250 -1.95 -3.69 3.73
C LEU A 250 -1.71 -2.66 2.64
N PHE A 251 -2.41 -1.54 2.71
CA PHE A 251 -2.20 -0.40 1.84
C PHE A 251 -1.32 0.64 2.53
N ILE A 252 -0.29 1.11 1.84
CA ILE A 252 0.59 2.18 2.30
C ILE A 252 0.56 3.29 1.25
N ASP A 253 -0.06 4.40 1.57
CA ASP A 253 -0.13 5.57 0.70
C ASP A 253 0.40 6.80 1.45
N ASN A 254 1.60 7.24 1.22
CA ASN A 254 2.56 6.90 0.20
C ASN A 254 3.89 6.45 0.83
N ILE A 255 4.48 5.37 0.36
CA ILE A 255 5.74 4.85 0.93
C ILE A 255 6.91 5.84 0.80
N PHE A 256 6.92 6.69 -0.22
CA PHE A 256 7.91 7.76 -0.35
C PHE A 256 7.90 8.72 0.84
N ARG A 257 6.73 9.01 1.42
CA ARG A 257 6.60 9.89 2.58
C ARG A 257 7.22 9.30 3.84
N PHE A 258 7.24 7.97 3.95
CA PHE A 258 7.98 7.28 5.01
C PHE A 258 9.48 7.58 4.92
N THR A 259 10.08 7.47 3.74
CA THR A 259 11.50 7.79 3.53
C THR A 259 11.80 9.26 3.70
N GLN A 260 10.94 10.14 3.24
CA GLN A 260 11.06 11.58 3.40
C GLN A 260 11.05 11.99 4.88
N ALA A 261 10.11 11.47 5.66
CA ALA A 261 10.06 11.71 7.09
C ALA A 261 11.31 11.20 7.80
N GLY A 262 11.84 10.04 7.39
CA GLY A 262 13.10 9.51 7.88
C GLY A 262 14.29 10.42 7.59
N SER A 263 14.34 11.09 6.44
CA SER A 263 15.39 12.05 6.12
C SER A 263 15.31 13.32 6.96
N GLU A 264 14.11 13.83 7.22
CA GLU A 264 13.87 14.96 8.10
C GLU A 264 14.33 14.65 9.54
N VAL A 265 13.95 13.50 10.07
CA VAL A 265 14.39 13.02 11.39
C VAL A 265 15.90 12.87 11.45
N SER A 266 16.52 12.27 10.45
CA SER A 266 17.97 12.07 10.38
C SER A 266 18.73 13.41 10.43
N ALA A 267 18.23 14.41 9.71
CA ALA A 267 18.81 15.76 9.74
C ALA A 267 18.70 16.40 11.13
N LEU A 268 17.54 16.29 11.80
CA LEU A 268 17.33 16.79 13.16
C LEU A 268 18.19 16.05 14.20
N LEU A 269 18.49 14.78 13.97
CA LEU A 269 19.41 14.01 14.82
C LEU A 269 20.88 14.35 14.58
N GLY A 270 21.18 15.22 13.61
CA GLY A 270 22.56 15.63 13.29
C GLY A 270 23.37 14.55 12.57
N ARG A 271 22.73 13.60 11.92
CA ARG A 271 23.42 12.58 11.12
C ARG A 271 23.89 13.17 9.80
N MET A 272 25.07 12.77 9.35
CA MET A 272 25.60 13.19 8.04
C MET A 272 24.73 12.59 6.94
N PRO A 273 24.22 13.42 6.01
CA PRO A 273 23.38 12.93 4.92
C PRO A 273 24.18 12.07 3.92
N SER A 274 23.49 11.10 3.32
CA SER A 274 24.01 10.32 2.20
C SER A 274 23.68 10.99 0.84
N ALA A 275 23.72 10.21 -0.23
CA ALA A 275 23.40 10.73 -1.57
C ALA A 275 22.03 11.43 -1.62
N VAL A 276 21.96 12.55 -2.35
CA VAL A 276 20.75 13.37 -2.56
C VAL A 276 20.12 13.89 -1.27
N GLY A 277 20.85 13.88 -0.15
CA GLY A 277 20.37 14.37 1.15
C GLY A 277 19.56 13.35 1.97
N TYR A 278 19.44 12.10 1.52
CA TYR A 278 18.76 11.05 2.28
C TYR A 278 19.55 10.60 3.50
N GLN A 279 18.86 9.95 4.43
CA GLN A 279 19.46 9.36 5.63
C GLN A 279 20.42 8.21 5.26
N PRO A 280 21.54 8.05 6.00
CA PRO A 280 22.44 6.92 5.77
C PRO A 280 21.82 5.55 6.11
N THR A 281 20.74 5.57 6.89
CA THR A 281 19.99 4.39 7.34
C THR A 281 18.81 4.03 6.43
N LEU A 282 18.67 4.65 5.26
CA LEU A 282 17.54 4.48 4.35
C LEU A 282 17.23 3.01 4.04
N GLN A 283 18.24 2.25 3.64
CA GLN A 283 18.06 0.82 3.31
C GLN A 283 17.67 -0.02 4.52
N THR A 284 18.27 0.26 5.68
CA THR A 284 17.96 -0.46 6.91
C THR A 284 16.54 -0.18 7.40
N GLU A 285 16.12 1.06 7.35
CA GLU A 285 14.76 1.46 7.74
C GLU A 285 13.70 0.87 6.81
N MET A 286 13.93 0.95 5.50
CA MET A 286 13.04 0.35 4.51
C MET A 286 13.02 -1.18 4.64
N GLY A 287 14.16 -1.83 4.79
CA GLY A 287 14.27 -3.26 4.99
C GLY A 287 13.54 -3.74 6.25
N ALA A 288 13.70 -3.04 7.36
CA ALA A 288 13.02 -3.37 8.61
C ALA A 288 11.48 -3.32 8.49
N LEU A 289 10.94 -2.39 7.70
CA LEU A 289 9.53 -2.34 7.39
C LEU A 289 9.11 -3.47 6.44
N GLN A 290 9.80 -3.63 5.33
CA GLN A 290 9.41 -4.51 4.23
C GLN A 290 9.52 -6.00 4.59
N GLU A 291 10.51 -6.40 5.38
CA GLU A 291 10.70 -7.80 5.77
C GLU A 291 9.62 -8.34 6.73
N ARG A 292 8.87 -7.45 7.38
CA ARG A 292 7.70 -7.84 8.20
C ARG A 292 6.49 -8.20 7.34
N ILE A 293 6.47 -7.72 6.09
CA ILE A 293 5.38 -7.94 5.12
C ILE A 293 5.65 -9.24 4.38
N THR A 294 5.06 -10.32 4.84
CA THR A 294 5.27 -11.66 4.27
C THR A 294 4.15 -12.61 4.64
N SER A 295 4.10 -13.76 3.97
CA SER A 295 3.26 -14.88 4.35
C SER A 295 3.91 -15.69 5.46
N THR A 296 3.12 -16.08 6.44
CA THR A 296 3.49 -17.05 7.48
C THR A 296 2.66 -18.33 7.37
N LYS A 297 2.97 -19.33 8.17
CA LYS A 297 2.17 -20.56 8.25
C LYS A 297 0.72 -20.32 8.69
N ASN A 298 0.45 -19.20 9.36
CA ASN A 298 -0.87 -18.87 9.89
C ASN A 298 -1.73 -18.03 8.94
N GLY A 299 -1.12 -17.11 8.21
CA GLY A 299 -1.81 -16.18 7.32
C GLY A 299 -0.82 -15.39 6.46
N SER A 300 -1.33 -14.38 5.74
CA SER A 300 -0.50 -13.56 4.88
C SER A 300 -0.77 -12.07 5.05
N ILE A 301 0.25 -11.25 4.80
CA ILE A 301 0.11 -9.82 4.54
C ILE A 301 0.61 -9.58 3.13
N THR A 302 -0.27 -9.15 2.25
CA THR A 302 0.06 -8.66 0.91
C THR A 302 -0.04 -7.14 0.93
N SER A 303 1.04 -6.43 0.57
CA SER A 303 1.02 -4.98 0.56
C SER A 303 0.86 -4.40 -0.83
N VAL A 304 0.04 -3.36 -0.92
CA VAL A 304 -0.05 -2.47 -2.08
C VAL A 304 0.44 -1.09 -1.63
N GLN A 305 1.58 -0.70 -2.16
CA GLN A 305 2.29 0.51 -1.75
C GLN A 305 2.25 1.53 -2.87
N ALA A 306 1.61 2.66 -2.65
CA ALA A 306 1.69 3.77 -3.58
C ALA A 306 3.10 4.34 -3.55
N VAL A 307 3.72 4.45 -4.72
CA VAL A 307 5.09 4.95 -4.87
C VAL A 307 5.07 6.26 -5.64
N TYR A 308 5.56 7.31 -5.02
CA TYR A 308 5.85 8.57 -5.69
C TYR A 308 7.30 8.58 -6.15
N VAL A 309 7.53 8.96 -7.38
CA VAL A 309 8.86 9.07 -7.99
C VAL A 309 9.17 10.54 -8.18
N PRO A 310 10.09 11.14 -7.37
CA PRO A 310 10.45 12.54 -7.51
C PRO A 310 11.01 12.84 -8.92
N ALA A 311 10.46 13.86 -9.58
CA ALA A 311 10.86 14.29 -10.91
C ALA A 311 10.88 13.18 -11.98
N ASP A 312 10.09 12.12 -11.78
CA ASP A 312 10.06 10.91 -12.61
C ASP A 312 11.44 10.21 -12.74
N ASP A 313 12.34 10.46 -11.78
CA ASP A 313 13.68 9.88 -11.74
C ASP A 313 13.69 8.56 -10.95
N LEU A 314 13.64 7.45 -11.65
CA LEU A 314 13.70 6.10 -11.09
C LEU A 314 15.05 5.77 -10.42
N THR A 315 16.08 6.59 -10.65
CA THR A 315 17.40 6.41 -10.05
C THR A 315 17.55 7.11 -8.70
N ASP A 316 16.57 7.92 -8.31
CA ASP A 316 16.51 8.53 -6.98
C ASP A 316 16.59 7.43 -5.89
N PRO A 317 17.40 7.61 -4.84
CA PRO A 317 17.62 6.59 -3.81
C PRO A 317 16.36 6.06 -3.13
N ALA A 318 15.33 6.88 -2.94
CA ALA A 318 14.11 6.47 -2.26
C ALA A 318 13.28 5.47 -3.11
N PRO A 319 12.86 5.79 -4.34
CA PRO A 319 12.19 4.81 -5.19
C PRO A 319 13.09 3.62 -5.51
N ALA A 320 14.38 3.81 -5.78
CA ALA A 320 15.30 2.70 -6.06
C ALA A 320 15.38 1.69 -4.93
N THR A 321 15.43 2.15 -3.68
CA THR A 321 15.41 1.28 -2.49
C THR A 321 14.08 0.55 -2.36
N THR A 322 12.97 1.23 -2.63
CA THR A 322 11.62 0.63 -2.60
C THR A 322 11.50 -0.46 -3.67
N PHE A 323 11.91 -0.19 -4.91
CA PHE A 323 11.86 -1.15 -6.01
C PHE A 323 12.58 -2.46 -5.73
N ALA A 324 13.68 -2.42 -4.98
CA ALA A 324 14.43 -3.63 -4.61
C ALA A 324 13.59 -4.64 -3.82
N HIS A 325 12.55 -4.19 -3.12
CA HIS A 325 11.66 -5.00 -2.32
C HIS A 325 10.38 -5.45 -3.04
N LEU A 326 10.03 -4.84 -4.19
CA LEU A 326 8.78 -5.11 -4.86
C LEU A 326 8.78 -6.44 -5.62
N ASP A 327 7.69 -7.17 -5.51
CA ASP A 327 7.43 -8.42 -6.24
C ASP A 327 6.62 -8.19 -7.52
N ALA A 328 5.80 -7.15 -7.53
CA ALA A 328 5.02 -6.74 -8.70
C ALA A 328 4.88 -5.21 -8.76
N THR A 329 4.64 -4.71 -9.95
CA THR A 329 4.35 -3.29 -10.22
C THR A 329 3.08 -3.17 -11.02
N THR A 330 2.15 -2.35 -10.56
CA THR A 330 0.94 -1.95 -11.29
C THR A 330 1.05 -0.48 -11.63
N VAL A 331 1.10 -0.15 -12.91
CA VAL A 331 1.21 1.21 -13.41
C VAL A 331 -0.14 1.67 -13.95
N LEU A 332 -0.67 2.76 -13.40
CA LEU A 332 -1.87 3.41 -13.91
C LEU A 332 -1.47 4.57 -14.83
N ASP A 333 -2.02 4.60 -16.04
CA ASP A 333 -1.64 5.55 -17.07
C ASP A 333 -2.82 6.42 -17.51
N ARG A 334 -2.56 7.73 -17.64
CA ARG A 334 -3.57 8.71 -18.07
C ARG A 334 -4.00 8.50 -19.51
N SER A 335 -3.11 8.06 -20.39
CA SER A 335 -3.47 7.80 -21.79
C SER A 335 -4.54 6.72 -21.94
N ILE A 336 -4.56 5.76 -21.01
CA ILE A 336 -5.60 4.72 -20.94
C ILE A 336 -6.93 5.29 -20.41
N VAL A 337 -6.87 6.21 -19.45
CA VAL A 337 -8.06 6.96 -18.98
C VAL A 337 -8.70 7.73 -20.13
N GLU A 338 -7.90 8.36 -20.97
CA GLU A 338 -8.36 9.14 -22.13
C GLU A 338 -9.09 8.26 -23.16
N LEU A 339 -8.79 6.96 -23.20
CA LEU A 339 -9.52 5.98 -24.01
C LEU A 339 -10.81 5.47 -23.35
N GLY A 340 -11.13 5.93 -22.14
CA GLY A 340 -12.29 5.47 -21.38
C GLY A 340 -12.17 4.03 -20.85
N ILE A 341 -10.95 3.52 -20.72
CA ILE A 341 -10.66 2.17 -20.23
C ILE A 341 -10.34 2.21 -18.73
N TYR A 342 -11.13 1.51 -17.94
CA TYR A 342 -10.95 1.38 -16.48
C TYR A 342 -11.01 -0.09 -16.05
N PRO A 343 -10.13 -0.53 -15.14
CA PRO A 343 -9.03 0.24 -14.52
C PRO A 343 -7.96 0.63 -15.54
N ALA A 344 -7.38 1.80 -15.38
CA ALA A 344 -6.41 2.36 -16.33
C ALA A 344 -5.00 1.78 -16.15
N VAL A 345 -4.89 0.47 -15.99
CA VAL A 345 -3.63 -0.24 -15.82
C VAL A 345 -2.90 -0.33 -17.15
N ASP A 346 -1.66 0.12 -17.19
CA ASP A 346 -0.79 -0.04 -18.35
C ASP A 346 -0.37 -1.53 -18.50
N PRO A 347 -0.85 -2.23 -19.53
CA PRO A 347 -0.59 -3.65 -19.69
C PRO A 347 0.86 -3.97 -20.08
N LEU A 348 1.60 -3.00 -20.62
CA LEU A 348 3.00 -3.15 -21.01
C LEU A 348 3.97 -2.64 -19.95
N GLY A 349 3.55 -1.64 -19.16
CA GLY A 349 4.36 -1.06 -18.09
C GLY A 349 4.24 -1.81 -16.76
N SER A 350 3.23 -2.64 -16.58
CA SER A 350 3.00 -3.41 -15.35
C SER A 350 3.66 -4.77 -15.42
N THR A 351 4.29 -5.21 -14.32
CA THR A 351 5.08 -6.44 -14.27
C THR A 351 4.84 -7.22 -12.98
N SER A 352 5.12 -8.53 -12.99
CA SER A 352 5.11 -9.36 -11.80
C SER A 352 6.15 -10.48 -11.89
N ARG A 353 6.83 -10.73 -10.76
CA ARG A 353 7.82 -11.82 -10.66
C ARG A 353 7.18 -13.21 -10.71
N ILE A 354 5.91 -13.33 -10.28
CA ILE A 354 5.21 -14.61 -10.30
C ILE A 354 4.55 -14.94 -11.64
N LEU A 355 4.65 -14.08 -12.64
CA LEU A 355 4.24 -14.40 -14.00
C LEU A 355 5.29 -15.35 -14.64
N ASP A 356 5.31 -16.56 -14.15
CA ASP A 356 6.22 -17.65 -14.51
C ASP A 356 5.40 -18.93 -14.67
N PRO A 357 5.64 -19.75 -15.71
CA PRO A 357 4.86 -20.97 -15.96
C PRO A 357 4.80 -21.94 -14.79
N ARG A 358 5.85 -21.94 -13.95
CA ARG A 358 5.93 -22.82 -12.77
C ARG A 358 5.00 -22.42 -11.63
N ILE A 359 4.53 -21.16 -11.62
CA ILE A 359 3.70 -20.59 -10.56
C ILE A 359 2.26 -20.45 -11.05
N VAL A 360 2.06 -19.73 -12.16
CA VAL A 360 0.71 -19.45 -12.69
C VAL A 360 0.19 -20.50 -13.65
N GLY A 361 1.05 -21.41 -14.10
CA GLY A 361 0.75 -22.42 -15.11
C GLY A 361 1.10 -21.98 -16.53
N GLN A 362 1.30 -22.97 -17.41
CA GLN A 362 1.76 -22.74 -18.77
C GLN A 362 0.74 -21.94 -19.60
N GLU A 363 -0.53 -22.29 -19.51
CA GLU A 363 -1.59 -21.64 -20.28
C GLU A 363 -1.74 -20.16 -19.93
N HIS A 364 -1.78 -19.82 -18.65
CA HIS A 364 -1.83 -18.43 -18.19
C HIS A 364 -0.63 -17.63 -18.70
N PHE A 365 0.56 -18.18 -18.56
CA PHE A 365 1.79 -17.52 -19.01
C PHE A 365 1.79 -17.27 -20.51
N GLU A 366 1.40 -18.26 -21.32
CA GLU A 366 1.35 -18.13 -22.79
C GLU A 366 0.32 -17.10 -23.23
N VAL A 367 -0.86 -17.09 -22.61
CA VAL A 367 -1.90 -16.08 -22.91
C VAL A 367 -1.45 -14.68 -22.53
N ALA A 368 -0.85 -14.50 -21.35
CA ALA A 368 -0.32 -13.22 -20.93
C ALA A 368 0.77 -12.70 -21.88
N ARG A 369 1.68 -13.56 -22.30
CA ARG A 369 2.71 -13.21 -23.31
C ARG A 369 2.11 -12.85 -24.65
N GLY A 370 1.15 -13.62 -25.13
CA GLY A 370 0.44 -13.33 -26.38
C GLY A 370 -0.27 -11.97 -26.36
N VAL A 371 -0.91 -11.62 -25.24
CA VAL A 371 -1.53 -10.31 -25.03
C VAL A 371 -0.47 -9.20 -25.07
N GLN A 372 0.65 -9.37 -24.37
CA GLN A 372 1.73 -8.37 -24.36
C GLN A 372 2.34 -8.18 -25.77
N GLU A 373 2.58 -9.26 -26.49
CA GLU A 373 3.15 -9.23 -27.84
C GLU A 373 2.24 -8.49 -28.84
N ILE A 374 0.95 -8.78 -28.82
CA ILE A 374 0.00 -8.14 -29.74
C ILE A 374 -0.20 -6.66 -29.40
N LEU A 375 -0.22 -6.30 -28.12
CA LEU A 375 -0.30 -4.90 -27.68
C LEU A 375 0.98 -4.12 -28.00
N GLN A 376 2.14 -4.75 -27.86
CA GLN A 376 3.42 -4.14 -28.22
C GLN A 376 3.48 -3.86 -29.73
N LYS A 377 3.11 -4.85 -30.54
CA LYS A 377 3.06 -4.67 -32.01
C LYS A 377 2.05 -3.59 -32.41
N TYR A 378 0.90 -3.54 -31.75
CA TYR A 378 -0.07 -2.46 -31.99
C TYR A 378 0.50 -1.09 -31.68
N LYS A 379 1.23 -0.95 -30.57
CA LYS A 379 1.89 0.30 -30.19
C LYS A 379 2.88 0.76 -31.27
N GLU A 380 3.66 -0.16 -31.85
CA GLU A 380 4.60 0.13 -32.94
C GLU A 380 3.87 0.56 -34.23
N LEU A 381 2.69 -0.01 -34.49
CA LEU A 381 1.88 0.33 -35.65
C LEU A 381 1.11 1.67 -35.52
N GLN A 382 0.92 2.16 -34.30
CA GLN A 382 0.16 3.41 -34.07
C GLN A 382 0.74 4.61 -34.79
N ASP A 383 2.06 4.75 -34.85
CA ASP A 383 2.72 5.86 -35.55
C ASP A 383 2.49 5.77 -37.07
N ILE A 384 2.51 4.56 -37.62
CA ILE A 384 2.21 4.28 -39.00
C ILE A 384 0.77 4.62 -39.34
N ILE A 385 -0.16 4.18 -38.47
CA ILE A 385 -1.59 4.45 -38.62
C ILE A 385 -1.87 5.95 -38.59
N ALA A 386 -1.22 6.69 -37.69
CA ALA A 386 -1.41 8.13 -37.55
C ALA A 386 -0.94 8.92 -38.77
N ILE A 387 0.08 8.44 -39.48
CA ILE A 387 0.69 9.14 -40.63
C ILE A 387 0.06 8.69 -41.96
N LEU A 388 -0.11 7.38 -42.15
CA LEU A 388 -0.50 6.78 -43.42
C LEU A 388 -1.95 6.27 -43.45
N GLY A 389 -2.57 6.12 -42.30
CA GLY A 389 -3.90 5.53 -42.19
C GLY A 389 -3.90 3.99 -42.12
N MET A 390 -5.06 3.43 -41.79
CA MET A 390 -5.26 1.97 -41.64
C MET A 390 -5.14 1.22 -42.99
N ASP A 391 -5.48 1.88 -44.08
CA ASP A 391 -5.57 1.24 -45.41
C ASP A 391 -4.20 0.80 -45.94
N GLU A 392 -3.13 1.46 -45.50
CA GLU A 392 -1.75 1.18 -45.92
C GLU A 392 -1.13 -0.01 -45.15
N LEU A 393 -1.80 -0.54 -44.15
CA LEU A 393 -1.32 -1.72 -43.41
C LEU A 393 -1.51 -3.01 -44.22
N SER A 394 -0.60 -3.96 -44.01
CA SER A 394 -0.81 -5.33 -44.49
C SER A 394 -2.06 -5.97 -43.85
N GLU A 395 -2.64 -6.96 -44.49
CA GLU A 395 -3.81 -7.67 -43.95
C GLU A 395 -3.50 -8.31 -42.58
N ASP A 396 -2.27 -8.83 -42.41
CA ASP A 396 -1.81 -9.40 -41.14
C ASP A 396 -1.74 -8.31 -40.05
N ASP A 397 -1.24 -7.10 -40.38
CA ASP A 397 -1.17 -6.01 -39.42
C ASP A 397 -2.56 -5.44 -39.09
N LYS A 398 -3.48 -5.38 -40.06
CA LYS A 398 -4.90 -5.05 -39.81
C LYS A 398 -5.56 -6.01 -38.82
N LEU A 399 -5.27 -7.31 -38.95
CA LEU A 399 -5.75 -8.33 -38.03
C LEU A 399 -5.18 -8.12 -36.61
N VAL A 400 -3.89 -7.84 -36.50
CA VAL A 400 -3.23 -7.51 -35.22
C VAL A 400 -3.90 -6.31 -34.57
N VAL A 401 -4.10 -5.22 -35.31
CA VAL A 401 -4.73 -3.99 -34.79
C VAL A 401 -6.16 -4.28 -34.32
N ASN A 402 -6.94 -5.04 -35.09
CA ASN A 402 -8.31 -5.40 -34.73
C ASN A 402 -8.36 -6.18 -33.39
N ARG A 403 -7.55 -7.23 -33.26
CA ARG A 403 -7.47 -8.04 -32.04
C ARG A 403 -6.90 -7.23 -30.87
N ALA A 404 -5.88 -6.40 -31.10
CA ALA A 404 -5.30 -5.54 -30.06
C ALA A 404 -6.31 -4.55 -29.49
N ARG A 405 -7.15 -3.93 -30.30
CA ARG A 405 -8.23 -3.05 -29.85
C ARG A 405 -9.27 -3.78 -29.01
N LYS A 406 -9.65 -4.99 -29.43
CA LYS A 406 -10.56 -5.86 -28.65
C LYS A 406 -9.95 -6.21 -27.30
N ILE A 407 -8.68 -6.57 -27.25
CA ILE A 407 -7.94 -6.88 -26.03
C ILE A 407 -7.90 -5.66 -25.11
N GLN A 408 -7.55 -4.48 -25.60
CA GLN A 408 -7.55 -3.26 -24.80
C GLN A 408 -8.90 -3.00 -24.13
N ARG A 409 -9.99 -3.12 -24.89
CA ARG A 409 -11.34 -2.92 -24.37
C ARG A 409 -11.77 -4.02 -23.43
N PHE A 410 -11.37 -5.26 -23.67
CA PHE A 410 -11.67 -6.39 -22.79
C PHE A 410 -10.87 -6.37 -21.49
N LEU A 411 -9.74 -5.66 -21.44
CA LEU A 411 -9.04 -5.37 -20.17
C LEU A 411 -9.83 -4.46 -19.25
N SER A 412 -10.80 -3.71 -19.75
CA SER A 412 -11.73 -2.92 -18.94
C SER A 412 -12.70 -3.81 -18.17
N GLN A 413 -13.14 -3.32 -17.03
CA GLN A 413 -14.01 -4.07 -16.13
C GLN A 413 -14.78 -3.11 -15.23
N PRO A 414 -16.12 -3.28 -15.08
CA PRO A 414 -16.86 -2.47 -14.12
C PRO A 414 -16.55 -2.91 -12.70
N PHE A 415 -16.37 -1.94 -11.81
CA PHE A 415 -16.08 -2.17 -10.41
C PHE A 415 -17.33 -2.03 -9.53
N SER A 416 -17.45 -2.91 -8.54
CA SER A 416 -18.56 -2.90 -7.58
C SER A 416 -18.62 -1.59 -6.80
N VAL A 417 -17.47 -1.05 -6.39
CA VAL A 417 -17.37 0.21 -5.64
C VAL A 417 -17.70 1.44 -6.48
N ALA A 418 -17.70 1.33 -7.80
CA ALA A 418 -18.02 2.42 -8.72
C ALA A 418 -19.45 2.36 -9.28
N THR A 419 -20.26 1.39 -8.90
CA THR A 419 -21.61 1.16 -9.44
C THR A 419 -22.50 2.40 -9.31
N GLN A 420 -22.44 3.11 -8.21
CA GLN A 420 -23.22 4.34 -7.99
C GLN A 420 -22.87 5.50 -8.93
N PHE A 421 -21.64 5.52 -9.47
CA PHE A 421 -21.17 6.56 -10.39
C PHE A 421 -21.34 6.16 -11.86
N THR A 422 -21.15 4.89 -12.16
CA THR A 422 -21.15 4.37 -13.53
C THR A 422 -22.50 3.82 -13.98
N GLY A 423 -23.36 3.44 -13.01
CA GLY A 423 -24.59 2.72 -13.28
C GLY A 423 -24.39 1.27 -13.77
N LEU A 424 -23.14 0.78 -13.79
CA LEU A 424 -22.81 -0.56 -14.20
C LEU A 424 -22.64 -1.47 -12.97
N GLU A 425 -23.21 -2.65 -13.03
CA GLU A 425 -23.01 -3.67 -12.01
C GLU A 425 -21.56 -4.15 -12.02
N GLY A 426 -20.91 -4.15 -10.84
CA GLY A 426 -19.54 -4.61 -10.69
C GLY A 426 -19.38 -6.09 -11.00
N LYS A 427 -18.22 -6.46 -11.52
CA LYS A 427 -17.89 -7.83 -11.91
C LYS A 427 -16.60 -8.29 -11.22
N TYR A 428 -16.70 -9.43 -10.54
CA TYR A 428 -15.54 -10.22 -10.14
C TYR A 428 -15.30 -11.28 -11.20
N VAL A 429 -14.13 -11.30 -11.82
CA VAL A 429 -13.85 -12.27 -12.90
C VAL A 429 -12.79 -13.27 -12.42
N PRO A 430 -13.16 -14.56 -12.27
CA PRO A 430 -12.19 -15.60 -11.92
C PRO A 430 -11.06 -15.68 -12.95
N ILE A 431 -9.86 -16.01 -12.51
CA ILE A 431 -8.68 -16.10 -13.39
C ILE A 431 -8.88 -17.09 -14.55
N THR A 432 -9.58 -18.19 -14.31
CA THR A 432 -9.89 -19.18 -15.35
C THR A 432 -10.70 -18.57 -16.50
N GLU A 433 -11.69 -17.75 -16.19
CA GLU A 433 -12.49 -17.04 -17.18
C GLU A 433 -11.69 -15.93 -17.90
N THR A 434 -10.80 -15.25 -17.17
CA THR A 434 -9.90 -14.26 -17.75
C THR A 434 -8.96 -14.90 -18.77
N VAL A 435 -8.27 -15.97 -18.40
CA VAL A 435 -7.35 -16.69 -19.30
C VAL A 435 -8.10 -17.25 -20.51
N ARG A 436 -9.24 -17.87 -20.30
CA ARG A 436 -10.09 -18.38 -21.39
C ARG A 436 -10.50 -17.29 -22.37
N GLY A 437 -11.01 -16.17 -21.86
CA GLY A 437 -11.49 -15.07 -22.69
C GLY A 437 -10.40 -14.45 -23.56
N PHE A 438 -9.25 -14.14 -23.00
CA PHE A 438 -8.12 -13.60 -23.75
C PHE A 438 -7.53 -14.59 -24.73
N LYS A 439 -7.47 -15.88 -24.38
CA LYS A 439 -7.04 -16.95 -25.28
C LYS A 439 -7.93 -17.01 -26.52
N GLU A 440 -9.25 -17.00 -26.34
CA GLU A 440 -10.21 -17.05 -27.45
C GLU A 440 -10.09 -15.83 -28.39
N ILE A 441 -9.79 -14.63 -27.84
CA ILE A 441 -9.54 -13.43 -28.64
C ILE A 441 -8.24 -13.58 -29.44
N LEU A 442 -7.17 -14.08 -28.82
CA LEU A 442 -5.88 -14.31 -29.49
C LEU A 442 -6.01 -15.37 -30.63
N GLU A 443 -6.80 -16.41 -30.41
CA GLU A 443 -7.08 -17.46 -31.41
C GLU A 443 -8.04 -17.00 -32.54
N GLY A 444 -8.59 -15.78 -32.43
CA GLY A 444 -9.48 -15.23 -33.45
C GLY A 444 -10.91 -15.73 -33.44
N LYS A 445 -11.35 -16.40 -32.37
CA LYS A 445 -12.73 -16.96 -32.28
C LYS A 445 -13.82 -15.88 -32.26
N HIS A 446 -13.43 -14.63 -32.05
CA HIS A 446 -14.32 -13.47 -31.93
C HIS A 446 -13.97 -12.34 -32.90
N ASP A 447 -13.30 -12.67 -34.00
CA ASP A 447 -12.90 -11.67 -35.00
C ASP A 447 -14.09 -10.98 -35.69
N ASP A 448 -15.23 -11.64 -35.68
CA ASP A 448 -16.52 -11.17 -36.23
C ASP A 448 -17.27 -10.18 -35.31
N ILE A 449 -16.93 -10.13 -34.03
CA ILE A 449 -17.59 -9.27 -33.04
C ILE A 449 -16.93 -7.89 -33.05
N PRO A 450 -17.68 -6.77 -33.21
CA PRO A 450 -17.13 -5.42 -33.12
C PRO A 450 -16.48 -5.12 -31.76
N GLU A 451 -15.40 -4.34 -31.76
CA GLU A 451 -14.61 -4.04 -30.57
C GLU A 451 -15.41 -3.37 -29.43
N SER A 452 -16.48 -2.65 -29.76
CA SER A 452 -17.33 -1.95 -28.79
C SER A 452 -18.01 -2.88 -27.77
N TYR A 453 -18.27 -4.14 -28.14
CA TYR A 453 -18.91 -5.11 -27.25
C TYR A 453 -17.98 -5.65 -26.17
N PHE A 454 -16.67 -5.47 -26.32
CA PHE A 454 -15.67 -5.88 -25.34
C PHE A 454 -15.47 -4.89 -24.19
N LEU A 455 -15.96 -3.66 -24.35
CA LEU A 455 -15.83 -2.62 -23.32
C LEU A 455 -16.74 -2.94 -22.14
N ASN A 456 -16.17 -2.86 -20.92
CA ASN A 456 -16.89 -3.10 -19.66
C ASN A 456 -17.60 -4.48 -19.62
N ALA A 457 -17.02 -5.47 -20.23
CA ALA A 457 -17.46 -6.85 -20.11
C ALA A 457 -16.69 -7.56 -18.99
N GLY A 458 -17.35 -8.42 -18.25
CA GLY A 458 -16.71 -9.29 -17.28
C GLY A 458 -16.06 -10.50 -17.98
N THR A 459 -16.89 -11.40 -18.51
CA THR A 459 -16.44 -12.61 -19.20
C THR A 459 -16.61 -12.51 -20.72
N ILE A 460 -15.97 -13.41 -21.44
CA ILE A 460 -16.13 -13.50 -22.91
C ILE A 460 -17.56 -13.91 -23.29
N ASP A 461 -18.25 -14.67 -22.45
CA ASP A 461 -19.63 -15.06 -22.70
C ASP A 461 -20.57 -13.86 -22.66
N GLU A 462 -20.33 -12.88 -21.78
CA GLU A 462 -21.08 -11.62 -21.76
C GLU A 462 -20.90 -10.82 -23.06
N VAL A 463 -19.71 -10.85 -23.65
CA VAL A 463 -19.46 -10.21 -24.96
C VAL A 463 -20.33 -10.85 -26.04
N ARG A 464 -20.39 -12.17 -26.07
CA ARG A 464 -21.24 -12.92 -27.00
C ARG A 464 -22.73 -12.62 -26.80
N GLU A 465 -23.18 -12.61 -25.54
CA GLU A 465 -24.57 -12.30 -25.21
C GLU A 465 -24.98 -10.88 -25.65
N LYS A 466 -24.12 -9.90 -25.35
CA LYS A 466 -24.34 -8.51 -25.78
C LYS A 466 -24.45 -8.41 -27.31
N TYR A 467 -23.60 -9.11 -28.02
CA TYR A 467 -23.63 -9.10 -29.50
C TYR A 467 -24.85 -9.80 -30.04
N ASN A 468 -25.21 -10.99 -29.55
CA ASN A 468 -26.39 -11.73 -29.97
C ASN A 468 -27.70 -11.00 -29.67
N ASN A 469 -27.78 -10.30 -28.55
CA ASN A 469 -28.97 -9.54 -28.18
C ASN A 469 -29.15 -8.23 -28.99
N ALA A 470 -28.11 -7.80 -29.69
CA ALA A 470 -28.13 -6.59 -30.53
C ALA A 470 -28.44 -6.89 -32.01
N GLN A 471 -28.44 -8.17 -32.41
CA GLN A 471 -28.86 -8.64 -33.73
C GLN A 471 -30.37 -8.96 -33.76
#